data_3c007ac197cd3f06b60b3c0d7a510514
#
_entry.id   3c007ac197cd3f06b60b3c0d7a510514
#
_cell.length_a   1.000
_cell.length_b   1.000
_cell.length_c   1.000
_cell.angle_alpha   90.00
_cell.angle_beta   90.00
_cell.angle_gamma   90.00
#
_symmetry.space_group_name_H-M   'P 1'
#
loop_
_entity.id
_entity.type
_entity.pdbx_description
1 polymer ?
#
loop_
_entity_poly.entity_id
_entity_poly.type
_entity_poly.pdbx_seq_one_letter_code
_entity_poly.pdbx_strand_id
1 'polypeptide(L)'
;LNAIIGEKGFGYFSTAYEIYNILLMISTAGLPVAMSRMISEASSLEHYAQVRQVYATAKRIFLLLGIVGSVLMTAFCRPLARFWNQPDAWAAIGCLGPCVLLICIMSAFRGYFQGQSNMIPTAVSQVLEVVTKLIVGMAAALAFLKATADISLAAGGAILGVTASCLVSAVYLYRCFRRSYAQLPDTGDTPRSFSATARELLKIAVPITVSSTILSIITSLSSKIYMGRLLGSGITQDAADTMRGVHVMTQTIYNMPCAFITPITVSIIPAITAQITLKKFRETRLTEESAIRVTGIFAMPCAVGLVCLARPITALLGGYSGERLVLAGQMMTVLGISVVFNALVLVTTAIMQAHGNVNRPVVNMLIGGVIKLIIVYVLTGNRAIGIVGTPIGTLTSYVVICILNVFSIRSLVADPPRILRNLIRPLLASCIMGVAVWLSWWCLSTAGVGSRVLLAGLPVAVGMVAYVLAAIALKVITKEDCMLLPKGEKIAKILKL
;
A
#
# COMPACT_ATOMS: atom_id res chain seq x y z
N LEU A 1 17.53 3.39 -4.92
CA LEU A 1 18.17 2.48 -3.99
C LEU A 1 18.69 1.24 -4.71
N ASN A 2 17.87 0.58 -5.54
CA ASN A 2 18.28 -0.58 -6.34
C ASN A 2 19.53 -0.30 -7.21
N ALA A 3 19.64 0.90 -7.78
CA ALA A 3 20.81 1.32 -8.54
C ALA A 3 22.09 1.47 -7.71
N ILE A 4 21.98 1.58 -6.38
CA ILE A 4 23.10 1.78 -5.45
C ILE A 4 23.55 0.46 -4.85
N ILE A 5 22.62 -0.31 -4.27
CA ILE A 5 22.93 -1.54 -3.52
C ILE A 5 22.66 -2.83 -4.32
N GLY A 6 22.21 -2.71 -5.58
CA GLY A 6 21.87 -3.83 -6.44
C GLY A 6 20.63 -4.62 -5.99
N GLU A 7 20.29 -5.66 -6.75
CA GLU A 7 19.08 -6.47 -6.50
C GLU A 7 19.17 -7.24 -5.17
N LYS A 8 20.34 -7.77 -4.81
CA LYS A 8 20.55 -8.49 -3.55
C LYS A 8 20.31 -7.59 -2.35
N GLY A 9 20.95 -6.42 -2.33
CA GLY A 9 20.80 -5.45 -1.24
C GLY A 9 19.36 -4.95 -1.12
N PHE A 10 18.66 -4.78 -2.25
CA PHE A 10 17.25 -4.43 -2.27
C PHE A 10 16.37 -5.57 -1.75
N GLY A 11 16.76 -6.83 -1.99
CA GLY A 11 16.12 -8.00 -1.38
C GLY A 11 16.25 -8.01 0.14
N TYR A 12 17.46 -7.75 0.69
CA TYR A 12 17.69 -7.68 2.14
C TYR A 12 16.92 -6.54 2.81
N PHE A 13 16.93 -5.35 2.19
CA PHE A 13 16.11 -4.21 2.59
C PHE A 13 14.63 -4.58 2.67
N SER A 14 14.13 -5.25 1.64
CA SER A 14 12.72 -5.65 1.56
C SER A 14 12.34 -6.68 2.62
N THR A 15 13.19 -7.66 2.91
CA THR A 15 12.95 -8.65 3.96
C THR A 15 12.80 -7.98 5.32
N ALA A 16 13.71 -7.06 5.64
CA ALA A 16 13.60 -6.28 6.87
C ALA A 16 12.31 -5.46 6.92
N TYR A 17 11.92 -4.86 5.80
CA TYR A 17 10.72 -4.04 5.68
C TYR A 17 9.42 -4.85 5.79
N GLU A 18 9.40 -6.10 5.33
CA GLU A 18 8.25 -7.01 5.50
C GLU A 18 8.02 -7.39 6.97
N ILE A 19 9.08 -7.72 7.71
CA ILE A 19 9.00 -8.00 9.14
C ILE A 19 8.53 -6.75 9.90
N TYR A 20 9.13 -5.61 9.55
CA TYR A 20 8.76 -4.32 10.10
C TYR A 20 7.28 -3.97 9.84
N ASN A 21 6.74 -4.26 8.65
CA ASN A 21 5.34 -3.98 8.32
C ASN A 21 4.36 -4.73 9.21
N ILE A 22 4.67 -5.95 9.66
CA ILE A 22 3.84 -6.67 10.63
C ILE A 22 3.77 -5.88 11.94
N LEU A 23 4.92 -5.48 12.48
CA LEU A 23 5.00 -4.70 13.71
C LEU A 23 4.39 -3.30 13.55
N LEU A 24 4.58 -2.69 12.38
CA LEU A 24 3.97 -1.42 12.01
C LEU A 24 2.43 -1.52 12.07
N MET A 25 1.83 -2.54 11.45
CA MET A 25 0.38 -2.74 11.45
C MET A 25 -0.17 -2.94 12.86
N ILE A 26 0.53 -3.71 13.71
CA ILE A 26 0.16 -3.85 15.12
C ILE A 26 0.16 -2.49 15.83
N SER A 27 1.13 -1.65 15.54
CA SER A 27 1.32 -0.36 16.22
C SER A 27 0.46 0.77 15.64
N THR A 28 0.14 0.76 14.34
CA THR A 28 -0.43 1.93 13.66
C THR A 28 -1.87 1.74 13.20
N ALA A 29 -2.38 0.51 13.09
CA ALA A 29 -3.69 0.27 12.51
C ALA A 29 -4.84 0.55 13.50
N GLY A 30 -4.87 -0.10 14.64
CA GLY A 30 -6.02 -0.06 15.54
C GLY A 30 -5.93 1.00 16.64
N LEU A 31 -4.78 1.10 17.30
CA LEU A 31 -4.61 2.00 18.45
C LEU A 31 -4.80 3.49 18.13
N PRO A 32 -4.22 4.05 17.03
CA PRO A 32 -4.45 5.46 16.68
C PRO A 32 -5.91 5.75 16.35
N VAL A 33 -6.59 4.81 15.67
CA VAL A 33 -8.01 4.95 15.32
C VAL A 33 -8.89 4.93 16.58
N ALA A 34 -8.65 3.99 17.50
CA ALA A 34 -9.37 3.93 18.77
C ALA A 34 -9.15 5.20 19.62
N MET A 35 -7.90 5.63 19.72
CA MET A 35 -7.53 6.86 20.43
C MET A 35 -8.16 8.10 19.81
N SER A 36 -8.11 8.25 18.48
CA SER A 36 -8.71 9.35 17.75
C SER A 36 -10.22 9.42 18.00
N ARG A 37 -10.93 8.29 17.96
CA ARG A 37 -12.36 8.21 18.25
C ARG A 37 -12.68 8.67 19.68
N MET A 38 -11.98 8.13 20.68
CA MET A 38 -12.21 8.48 22.09
C MET A 38 -11.86 9.93 22.39
N ILE A 39 -10.80 10.48 21.78
CA ILE A 39 -10.45 11.90 21.92
C ILE A 39 -11.50 12.79 21.24
N SER A 40 -11.96 12.44 20.07
CA SER A 40 -12.99 13.20 19.36
C SER A 40 -14.30 13.25 20.15
N GLU A 41 -14.71 12.09 20.73
CA GLU A 41 -15.89 12.00 21.59
C GLU A 41 -15.75 12.91 22.84
N ALA A 42 -14.62 12.79 23.55
CA ALA A 42 -14.36 13.59 24.75
C ALA A 42 -14.24 15.10 24.41
N SER A 43 -13.61 15.46 23.29
CA SER A 43 -13.51 16.86 22.85
C SER A 43 -14.87 17.45 22.48
N SER A 44 -15.75 16.69 21.86
CA SER A 44 -17.11 17.13 21.48
C SER A 44 -18.00 17.38 22.70
N LEU A 45 -17.70 16.73 23.84
CA LEU A 45 -18.36 16.92 25.12
C LEU A 45 -17.63 17.92 26.02
N GLU A 46 -16.58 18.57 25.53
CA GLU A 46 -15.71 19.51 26.28
C GLU A 46 -15.04 18.87 27.52
N HIS A 47 -14.91 17.54 27.57
CA HIS A 47 -14.27 16.79 28.65
C HIS A 47 -12.75 16.71 28.43
N TYR A 48 -12.02 17.80 28.63
CA TYR A 48 -10.59 17.88 28.30
C TYR A 48 -9.69 17.11 29.29
N ALA A 49 -10.11 16.88 30.53
CA ALA A 49 -9.38 15.99 31.44
C ALA A 49 -9.45 14.51 30.94
N GLN A 50 -10.60 14.10 30.36
CA GLN A 50 -10.72 12.79 29.70
C GLN A 50 -9.82 12.70 28.45
N VAL A 51 -9.69 13.77 27.65
CA VAL A 51 -8.74 13.82 26.50
C VAL A 51 -7.31 13.57 27.00
N ARG A 52 -6.89 14.26 28.07
CA ARG A 52 -5.57 14.06 28.69
C ARG A 52 -5.37 12.62 29.18
N GLN A 53 -6.39 12.01 29.78
CA GLN A 53 -6.35 10.65 30.28
C GLN A 53 -6.26 9.61 29.14
N VAL A 54 -7.03 9.76 28.07
CA VAL A 54 -6.97 8.90 26.88
C VAL A 54 -5.58 8.96 26.26
N TYR A 55 -5.02 10.17 26.06
CA TYR A 55 -3.67 10.33 25.54
C TYR A 55 -2.61 9.67 26.44
N ALA A 56 -2.66 9.92 27.74
CA ALA A 56 -1.70 9.35 28.70
C ALA A 56 -1.76 7.81 28.71
N THR A 57 -2.96 7.24 28.65
CA THR A 57 -3.19 5.78 28.59
C THR A 57 -2.65 5.21 27.29
N ALA A 58 -3.03 5.79 26.14
CA ALA A 58 -2.57 5.36 24.82
C ALA A 58 -1.04 5.46 24.69
N LYS A 59 -0.43 6.55 25.15
CA LYS A 59 1.03 6.75 25.16
C LYS A 59 1.75 5.63 25.91
N ARG A 60 1.24 5.19 27.08
CA ARG A 60 1.85 4.08 27.85
C ARG A 60 1.79 2.77 27.07
N ILE A 61 0.65 2.47 26.44
CA ILE A 61 0.47 1.26 25.61
C ILE A 61 1.40 1.32 24.38
N PHE A 62 1.46 2.44 23.68
CA PHE A 62 2.36 2.63 22.54
C PHE A 62 3.83 2.49 22.92
N LEU A 63 4.25 3.04 24.06
CA LEU A 63 5.63 2.90 24.53
C LEU A 63 5.95 1.43 24.85
N LEU A 64 5.07 0.72 25.54
CA LEU A 64 5.26 -0.68 25.84
C LEU A 64 5.41 -1.52 24.55
N LEU A 65 4.49 -1.37 23.60
CA LEU A 65 4.54 -2.06 22.31
C LEU A 65 5.81 -1.67 21.52
N GLY A 66 6.17 -0.40 21.52
CA GLY A 66 7.36 0.10 20.83
C GLY A 66 8.66 -0.45 21.42
N ILE A 67 8.78 -0.51 22.75
CA ILE A 67 9.95 -1.09 23.44
C ILE A 67 10.04 -2.58 23.15
N VAL A 68 8.95 -3.33 23.33
CA VAL A 68 8.91 -4.77 23.10
C VAL A 68 9.25 -5.08 21.63
N GLY A 69 8.62 -4.39 20.68
CA GLY A 69 8.90 -4.57 19.24
C GLY A 69 10.34 -4.19 18.85
N SER A 70 10.86 -3.09 19.40
CA SER A 70 12.25 -2.65 19.18
C SER A 70 13.26 -3.67 19.70
N VAL A 71 13.07 -4.17 20.92
CA VAL A 71 13.93 -5.20 21.53
C VAL A 71 13.84 -6.50 20.73
N LEU A 72 12.64 -6.94 20.35
CA LEU A 72 12.47 -8.14 19.51
C LEU A 72 13.23 -8.02 18.18
N MET A 73 13.08 -6.93 17.46
CA MET A 73 13.78 -6.76 16.17
C MET A 73 15.30 -6.66 16.33
N THR A 74 15.78 -5.95 17.35
CA THR A 74 17.23 -5.74 17.54
C THR A 74 17.90 -6.99 18.11
N ALA A 75 17.34 -7.59 19.17
CA ALA A 75 17.94 -8.75 19.84
C ALA A 75 17.83 -10.04 19.02
N PHE A 76 16.71 -10.21 18.29
CA PHE A 76 16.43 -11.41 17.51
C PHE A 76 16.65 -11.21 15.99
N CYS A 77 17.43 -10.21 15.56
CA CYS A 77 17.67 -9.91 14.14
C CYS A 77 18.25 -11.12 13.37
N ARG A 78 19.22 -11.83 13.93
CA ARG A 78 19.84 -13.03 13.31
C ARG A 78 18.89 -14.23 13.23
N PRO A 79 18.19 -14.66 14.31
CA PRO A 79 17.16 -15.69 14.24
C PRO A 79 16.05 -15.34 13.26
N LEU A 80 15.57 -14.09 13.22
CA LEU A 80 14.56 -13.62 12.28
C LEU A 80 15.04 -13.72 10.84
N ALA A 81 16.27 -13.28 10.53
CA ALA A 81 16.87 -13.38 9.20
C ALA A 81 16.94 -14.84 8.72
N ARG A 82 17.36 -15.76 9.59
CA ARG A 82 17.37 -17.21 9.29
C ARG A 82 15.98 -17.78 9.08
N PHE A 83 15.01 -17.36 9.91
CA PHE A 83 13.61 -17.80 9.76
C PHE A 83 13.00 -17.41 8.41
N TRP A 84 13.41 -16.25 7.84
CA TRP A 84 12.99 -15.80 6.50
C TRP A 84 13.85 -16.35 5.36
N ASN A 85 14.78 -17.29 5.63
CA ASN A 85 15.72 -17.84 4.65
C ASN A 85 16.60 -16.77 3.97
N GLN A 86 16.91 -15.70 4.70
CA GLN A 86 17.82 -14.64 4.25
C GLN A 86 18.78 -14.22 5.38
N PRO A 87 19.80 -15.04 5.68
CA PRO A 87 20.70 -14.78 6.80
C PRO A 87 21.42 -13.43 6.72
N ASP A 88 21.73 -12.94 5.52
CA ASP A 88 22.44 -11.67 5.31
C ASP A 88 21.57 -10.42 5.50
N ALA A 89 20.25 -10.58 5.67
CA ALA A 89 19.34 -9.46 5.98
C ALA A 89 19.41 -9.01 7.46
N TRP A 90 20.23 -9.66 8.31
CA TRP A 90 20.29 -9.38 9.75
C TRP A 90 20.62 -7.93 10.10
N ALA A 91 21.53 -7.29 9.34
CA ALA A 91 21.92 -5.90 9.58
C ALA A 91 20.73 -4.94 9.31
N ALA A 92 20.02 -5.15 8.22
CA ALA A 92 18.83 -4.38 7.89
C ALA A 92 17.70 -4.56 8.93
N ILE A 93 17.46 -5.79 9.41
CA ILE A 93 16.46 -6.08 10.46
C ILE A 93 16.85 -5.40 11.78
N GLY A 94 18.10 -5.49 12.19
CA GLY A 94 18.60 -4.89 13.44
C GLY A 94 18.48 -3.35 13.44
N CYS A 95 18.81 -2.70 12.32
CA CYS A 95 18.71 -1.24 12.17
C CYS A 95 17.24 -0.72 12.19
N LEU A 96 16.23 -1.56 11.91
CA LEU A 96 14.82 -1.21 12.04
C LEU A 96 14.29 -1.27 13.48
N GLY A 97 14.99 -1.93 14.40
CA GLY A 97 14.54 -2.04 15.78
C GLY A 97 14.18 -0.69 16.41
N PRO A 98 15.11 0.29 16.47
CA PRO A 98 14.81 1.61 17.03
C PRO A 98 13.67 2.35 16.30
N CYS A 99 13.50 2.10 15.00
CA CYS A 99 12.42 2.67 14.19
C CYS A 99 11.03 2.28 14.71
N VAL A 100 10.85 1.03 15.16
CA VAL A 100 9.57 0.55 15.70
C VAL A 100 9.14 1.37 16.92
N LEU A 101 10.06 1.68 17.82
CA LEU A 101 9.78 2.54 18.98
C LEU A 101 9.36 3.95 18.54
N LEU A 102 10.10 4.54 17.61
CA LEU A 102 9.81 5.90 17.12
C LEU A 102 8.44 5.98 16.45
N ILE A 103 8.07 4.96 15.67
CA ILE A 103 6.74 4.92 15.04
C ILE A 103 5.63 4.79 16.05
N CYS A 104 5.79 3.98 17.09
CA CYS A 104 4.80 3.91 18.17
C CYS A 104 4.60 5.29 18.82
N ILE A 105 5.68 6.03 19.06
CA ILE A 105 5.62 7.40 19.60
C ILE A 105 4.91 8.35 18.63
N MET A 106 5.25 8.29 17.34
CA MET A 106 4.61 9.11 16.30
C MET A 106 3.11 8.79 16.17
N SER A 107 2.74 7.52 16.28
CA SER A 107 1.35 7.05 16.19
C SER A 107 0.49 7.61 17.34
N ALA A 108 1.06 7.74 18.54
CA ALA A 108 0.38 8.41 19.65
C ALA A 108 0.11 9.89 19.36
N PHE A 109 1.07 10.60 18.77
CA PHE A 109 0.86 12.01 18.39
C PHE A 109 -0.13 12.15 17.22
N ARG A 110 -0.01 11.30 16.19
CA ARG A 110 -0.93 11.32 15.05
C ARG A 110 -2.36 11.01 15.50
N GLY A 111 -2.56 10.01 16.36
CA GLY A 111 -3.87 9.68 16.92
C GLY A 111 -4.48 10.84 17.73
N TYR A 112 -3.67 11.57 18.49
CA TYR A 112 -4.10 12.78 19.20
C TYR A 112 -4.60 13.87 18.24
N PHE A 113 -3.81 14.22 17.22
CA PHE A 113 -4.19 15.25 16.25
C PHE A 113 -5.40 14.85 15.41
N GLN A 114 -5.49 13.60 15.00
CA GLN A 114 -6.66 13.07 14.29
C GLN A 114 -7.93 13.15 15.15
N GLY A 115 -7.82 12.88 16.45
CA GLY A 115 -8.93 13.02 17.40
C GLY A 115 -9.36 14.47 17.63
N GLN A 116 -8.45 15.41 17.47
CA GLN A 116 -8.71 16.86 17.50
C GLN A 116 -9.19 17.42 16.13
N SER A 117 -9.45 16.54 15.15
CA SER A 117 -9.81 16.92 13.76
C SER A 117 -8.75 17.79 13.06
N ASN A 118 -7.51 17.78 13.53
CA ASN A 118 -6.40 18.53 12.96
C ASN A 118 -5.43 17.59 12.21
N MET A 119 -5.63 17.46 10.91
CA MET A 119 -4.82 16.55 10.06
C MET A 119 -3.49 17.16 9.58
N ILE A 120 -3.28 18.49 9.75
CA ILE A 120 -2.10 19.19 9.23
C ILE A 120 -0.79 18.64 9.81
N PRO A 121 -0.62 18.47 11.14
CA PRO A 121 0.63 17.92 11.68
C PRO A 121 0.90 16.49 11.19
N THR A 122 -0.14 15.69 11.04
CA THR A 122 -0.03 14.34 10.50
C THR A 122 0.50 14.36 9.05
N ALA A 123 -0.10 15.16 8.17
CA ALA A 123 0.29 15.27 6.78
C ALA A 123 1.74 15.79 6.62
N VAL A 124 2.10 16.86 7.33
CA VAL A 124 3.47 17.41 7.31
C VAL A 124 4.49 16.38 7.81
N SER A 125 4.18 15.64 8.88
CA SER A 125 5.06 14.59 9.40
C SER A 125 5.33 13.49 8.38
N GLN A 126 4.33 13.12 7.57
CA GLN A 126 4.49 12.11 6.51
C GLN A 126 5.38 12.61 5.37
N VAL A 127 5.24 13.88 4.97
CA VAL A 127 6.12 14.49 3.96
C VAL A 127 7.57 14.53 4.46
N LEU A 128 7.78 14.98 5.70
CA LEU A 128 9.12 15.02 6.32
C LEU A 128 9.75 13.61 6.37
N GLU A 129 8.95 12.59 6.71
CA GLU A 129 9.38 11.20 6.75
C GLU A 129 9.85 10.72 5.37
N VAL A 130 9.09 10.99 4.30
CA VAL A 130 9.46 10.58 2.94
C VAL A 130 10.72 11.28 2.46
N VAL A 131 10.81 12.59 2.63
CA VAL A 131 11.96 13.39 2.18
C VAL A 131 13.23 13.00 2.94
N THR A 132 13.17 12.88 4.27
CA THR A 132 14.32 12.51 5.09
C THR A 132 14.78 11.08 4.79
N LYS A 133 13.86 10.14 4.66
CA LYS A 133 14.14 8.75 4.29
C LYS A 133 14.90 8.66 2.97
N LEU A 134 14.46 9.43 1.97
CA LEU A 134 15.09 9.44 0.66
C LEU A 134 16.53 9.99 0.75
N ILE A 135 16.72 11.15 1.33
CA ILE A 135 18.02 11.83 1.40
C ILE A 135 18.99 11.04 2.28
N VAL A 136 18.63 10.78 3.52
CA VAL A 136 19.51 10.13 4.51
C VAL A 136 19.73 8.65 4.16
N GLY A 137 18.68 7.95 3.68
CA GLY A 137 18.79 6.54 3.30
C GLY A 137 19.71 6.31 2.11
N MET A 138 19.63 7.16 1.08
CA MET A 138 20.55 7.07 -0.06
C MET A 138 21.99 7.46 0.33
N ALA A 139 22.16 8.52 1.09
CA ALA A 139 23.49 8.95 1.54
C ALA A 139 24.16 7.89 2.42
N ALA A 140 23.43 7.31 3.39
CA ALA A 140 23.94 6.27 4.26
C ALA A 140 24.27 4.97 3.50
N ALA A 141 23.39 4.53 2.58
CA ALA A 141 23.64 3.36 1.75
C ALA A 141 24.96 3.51 0.94
N LEU A 142 25.16 4.67 0.31
CA LEU A 142 26.38 4.98 -0.44
C LEU A 142 27.63 5.02 0.47
N ALA A 143 27.50 5.64 1.65
CA ALA A 143 28.62 5.74 2.60
C ALA A 143 29.06 4.35 3.09
N PHE A 144 28.12 3.50 3.51
CA PHE A 144 28.43 2.14 3.96
C PHE A 144 28.96 1.27 2.83
N LEU A 145 28.41 1.36 1.62
CA LEU A 145 28.91 0.61 0.47
C LEU A 145 30.36 0.97 0.13
N LYS A 146 30.69 2.28 0.16
CA LYS A 146 32.07 2.73 -0.09
C LYS A 146 33.03 2.38 1.02
N ALA A 147 32.56 2.36 2.28
CA ALA A 147 33.44 2.10 3.43
C ALA A 147 33.72 0.61 3.65
N THR A 148 32.76 -0.27 3.40
CA THR A 148 32.87 -1.70 3.76
C THR A 148 32.83 -2.64 2.57
N ALA A 149 32.35 -2.18 1.39
CA ALA A 149 32.07 -3.02 0.21
C ALA A 149 31.08 -4.18 0.49
N ASP A 150 30.40 -4.17 1.66
CA ASP A 150 29.44 -5.19 2.10
C ASP A 150 28.01 -4.74 1.80
N ILE A 151 27.33 -5.52 0.97
CA ILE A 151 25.95 -5.25 0.54
C ILE A 151 24.95 -5.35 1.72
N SER A 152 25.21 -6.25 2.68
CA SER A 152 24.36 -6.41 3.88
C SER A 152 24.41 -5.14 4.74
N LEU A 153 25.62 -4.60 4.98
CA LEU A 153 25.80 -3.37 5.73
C LEU A 153 25.28 -2.14 4.97
N ALA A 154 25.42 -2.11 3.64
CA ALA A 154 24.84 -1.04 2.82
C ALA A 154 23.30 -1.04 2.86
N ALA A 155 22.66 -2.22 2.86
CA ALA A 155 21.23 -2.35 3.08
C ALA A 155 20.81 -1.88 4.49
N GLY A 156 21.62 -2.21 5.51
CA GLY A 156 21.47 -1.67 6.88
C GLY A 156 21.58 -0.14 6.91
N GLY A 157 22.54 0.44 6.19
CA GLY A 157 22.69 1.89 6.02
C GLY A 157 21.45 2.56 5.41
N ALA A 158 20.86 1.96 4.37
CA ALA A 158 19.61 2.44 3.79
C ALA A 158 18.47 2.47 4.83
N ILE A 159 18.41 1.46 5.69
CA ILE A 159 17.42 1.35 6.77
C ILE A 159 17.67 2.40 7.87
N LEU A 160 18.90 2.78 8.16
CA LEU A 160 19.17 3.90 9.09
C LEU A 160 18.51 5.20 8.63
N GLY A 161 18.37 5.41 7.31
CA GLY A 161 17.58 6.52 6.76
C GLY A 161 16.10 6.47 7.14
N VAL A 162 15.52 5.28 7.24
CA VAL A 162 14.14 5.09 7.73
C VAL A 162 14.05 5.47 9.20
N THR A 163 14.99 5.00 10.03
CA THR A 163 15.03 5.33 11.45
C THR A 163 15.23 6.83 11.69
N ALA A 164 16.15 7.47 10.93
CA ALA A 164 16.36 8.91 10.99
C ALA A 164 15.12 9.71 10.57
N SER A 165 14.39 9.26 9.54
CA SER A 165 13.15 9.90 9.10
C SER A 165 12.07 9.87 10.16
N CYS A 166 11.92 8.75 10.86
CA CYS A 166 11.00 8.62 11.99
C CYS A 166 11.40 9.53 13.15
N LEU A 167 12.71 9.69 13.43
CA LEU A 167 13.19 10.59 14.47
C LEU A 167 12.84 12.06 14.16
N VAL A 168 13.12 12.52 12.93
CA VAL A 168 12.80 13.90 12.50
C VAL A 168 11.29 14.15 12.60
N SER A 169 10.48 13.22 12.13
CA SER A 169 9.02 13.32 12.18
C SER A 169 8.49 13.28 13.61
N ALA A 170 9.07 12.45 14.49
CA ALA A 170 8.71 12.39 15.90
C ALA A 170 9.00 13.70 16.63
N VAL A 171 10.18 14.31 16.36
CA VAL A 171 10.55 15.60 16.94
C VAL A 171 9.61 16.71 16.47
N TYR A 172 9.26 16.74 15.18
CA TYR A 172 8.29 17.70 14.65
C TYR A 172 6.92 17.53 15.33
N LEU A 173 6.38 16.32 15.35
CA LEU A 173 5.09 16.01 15.98
C LEU A 173 5.08 16.34 17.47
N TYR A 174 6.18 16.04 18.18
CA TYR A 174 6.32 16.40 19.61
C TYR A 174 6.24 17.92 19.84
N ARG A 175 6.92 18.73 19.01
CA ARG A 175 6.85 20.19 19.09
C ARG A 175 5.44 20.73 18.86
N CYS A 176 4.74 20.20 17.83
CA CYS A 176 3.34 20.56 17.57
C CYS A 176 2.43 20.13 18.73
N PHE A 177 2.62 18.89 19.22
CA PHE A 177 1.85 18.35 20.33
C PHE A 177 2.01 19.19 21.60
N ARG A 178 3.23 19.53 22.00
CA ARG A 178 3.49 20.31 23.20
C ARG A 178 2.74 21.64 23.20
N ARG A 179 2.70 22.30 22.04
CA ARG A 179 1.95 23.56 21.86
C ARG A 179 0.44 23.36 21.98
N SER A 180 -0.10 22.38 21.27
CA SER A 180 -1.54 22.10 21.28
C SER A 180 -2.03 21.58 22.64
N TYR A 181 -1.26 20.69 23.27
CA TYR A 181 -1.61 20.10 24.56
C TYR A 181 -1.61 21.11 25.72
N ALA A 182 -0.69 22.08 25.68
CA ALA A 182 -0.63 23.15 26.66
C ALA A 182 -1.81 24.16 26.56
N GLN A 183 -2.49 24.20 25.41
CA GLN A 183 -3.64 25.07 25.16
C GLN A 183 -4.99 24.40 25.51
N LEU A 184 -4.99 23.13 25.92
CA LEU A 184 -6.23 22.46 26.32
C LEU A 184 -6.80 23.11 27.60
N PRO A 185 -8.07 23.54 27.56
CA PRO A 185 -8.72 24.13 28.76
C PRO A 185 -8.72 23.15 29.93
N ASP A 186 -8.78 23.68 31.14
CA ASP A 186 -8.98 22.93 32.35
C ASP A 186 -10.47 23.03 32.75
N THR A 187 -11.21 21.93 32.50
CA THR A 187 -12.68 21.94 32.62
C THR A 187 -13.16 21.33 33.93
N GLY A 188 -12.24 20.87 34.80
CA GLY A 188 -12.61 20.25 36.08
C GLY A 188 -13.41 18.95 35.99
N ASP A 189 -13.53 18.38 34.78
CA ASP A 189 -14.19 17.08 34.57
C ASP A 189 -13.38 15.95 35.21
N THR A 190 -14.07 14.96 35.78
CA THR A 190 -13.43 13.78 36.38
C THR A 190 -13.16 12.74 35.32
N PRO A 191 -11.89 12.47 34.97
CA PRO A 191 -11.56 11.48 33.94
C PRO A 191 -11.84 10.07 34.45
N ARG A 192 -12.17 9.16 33.54
CA ARG A 192 -12.32 7.73 33.83
C ARG A 192 -10.99 7.15 34.33
N SER A 193 -11.04 6.07 35.12
CA SER A 193 -9.83 5.40 35.59
C SER A 193 -8.96 4.92 34.42
N PHE A 194 -7.66 4.81 34.65
CA PHE A 194 -6.71 4.28 33.67
C PHE A 194 -7.15 2.91 33.12
N SER A 195 -7.56 2.00 34.01
CA SER A 195 -7.98 0.63 33.65
C SER A 195 -9.24 0.63 32.77
N ALA A 196 -10.22 1.47 33.08
CA ALA A 196 -11.44 1.59 32.27
C ALA A 196 -11.13 2.16 30.87
N THR A 197 -10.34 3.23 30.82
CA THR A 197 -9.89 3.86 29.56
C THR A 197 -9.06 2.89 28.69
N ALA A 198 -8.13 2.13 29.31
CA ALA A 198 -7.34 1.13 28.61
C ALA A 198 -8.19 -0.01 28.06
N ARG A 199 -9.16 -0.52 28.84
CA ARG A 199 -10.08 -1.58 28.39
C ARG A 199 -10.91 -1.12 27.20
N GLU A 200 -11.46 0.08 27.24
CA GLU A 200 -12.26 0.64 26.15
C GLU A 200 -11.41 0.84 24.88
N LEU A 201 -10.22 1.42 25.03
CA LEU A 201 -9.26 1.63 23.94
C LEU A 201 -8.87 0.30 23.27
N LEU A 202 -8.53 -0.74 24.06
CA LEU A 202 -8.18 -2.05 23.54
C LEU A 202 -9.37 -2.77 22.90
N LYS A 203 -10.58 -2.61 23.45
CA LYS A 203 -11.81 -3.18 22.87
C LYS A 203 -12.06 -2.67 21.44
N ILE A 204 -11.72 -1.43 21.15
CA ILE A 204 -11.84 -0.84 19.80
C ILE A 204 -10.61 -1.20 18.95
N ALA A 205 -9.40 -1.08 19.53
CA ALA A 205 -8.14 -1.23 18.79
C ALA A 205 -7.87 -2.66 18.32
N VAL A 206 -8.10 -3.67 19.20
CA VAL A 206 -7.72 -5.06 18.92
C VAL A 206 -8.39 -5.63 17.67
N PRO A 207 -9.71 -5.52 17.43
CA PRO A 207 -10.33 -6.03 16.22
C PRO A 207 -9.76 -5.38 14.94
N ILE A 208 -9.52 -4.07 14.98
CA ILE A 208 -8.95 -3.33 13.82
C ILE A 208 -7.52 -3.77 13.56
N THR A 209 -6.71 -3.90 14.62
CA THR A 209 -5.31 -4.35 14.53
C THR A 209 -5.23 -5.77 13.98
N VAL A 210 -6.04 -6.70 14.50
CA VAL A 210 -6.05 -8.11 14.05
C VAL A 210 -6.38 -8.18 12.56
N SER A 211 -7.42 -7.50 12.10
CA SER A 211 -7.81 -7.48 10.69
C SER A 211 -6.71 -6.96 9.77
N SER A 212 -6.05 -5.86 10.16
CA SER A 212 -4.97 -5.26 9.36
C SER A 212 -3.69 -6.10 9.38
N THR A 213 -3.39 -6.71 10.53
CA THR A 213 -2.17 -7.51 10.71
C THR A 213 -2.23 -8.83 9.94
N ILE A 214 -3.40 -9.45 9.82
CA ILE A 214 -3.58 -10.69 9.08
C ILE A 214 -3.09 -10.56 7.63
N LEU A 215 -3.41 -9.48 6.94
CA LEU A 215 -2.97 -9.26 5.55
C LEU A 215 -1.44 -9.12 5.46
N SER A 216 -0.83 -8.43 6.42
CA SER A 216 0.63 -8.31 6.49
C SER A 216 1.31 -9.66 6.76
N ILE A 217 0.72 -10.47 7.64
CA ILE A 217 1.20 -11.84 7.93
C ILE A 217 1.12 -12.70 6.66
N ILE A 218 0.02 -12.68 5.93
CA ILE A 218 -0.13 -13.44 4.67
C ILE A 218 0.95 -13.05 3.67
N THR A 219 1.23 -11.75 3.53
CA THR A 219 2.26 -11.26 2.61
C THR A 219 3.65 -11.74 3.01
N SER A 220 4.00 -11.62 4.28
CA SER A 220 5.30 -12.07 4.82
C SER A 220 5.45 -13.59 4.76
N LEU A 221 4.37 -14.33 5.04
CA LEU A 221 4.36 -15.80 4.92
C LEU A 221 4.53 -16.25 3.47
N SER A 222 3.92 -15.53 2.51
CA SER A 222 4.16 -15.74 1.08
C SER A 222 5.63 -15.59 0.73
N SER A 223 6.30 -14.56 1.26
CA SER A 223 7.74 -14.35 1.07
C SER A 223 8.58 -15.51 1.59
N LYS A 224 8.31 -15.98 2.78
CA LYS A 224 8.99 -17.14 3.37
C LYS A 224 8.77 -18.40 2.53
N ILE A 225 7.54 -18.63 2.08
CA ILE A 225 7.18 -19.82 1.29
C ILE A 225 7.94 -19.83 -0.03
N TYR A 226 7.91 -18.74 -0.82
CA TYR A 226 8.59 -18.78 -2.10
C TYR A 226 10.09 -18.89 -1.97
N MET A 227 10.73 -18.24 -0.98
CA MET A 227 12.15 -18.40 -0.73
C MET A 227 12.50 -19.84 -0.38
N GLY A 228 11.75 -20.47 0.54
CA GLY A 228 11.97 -21.87 0.91
C GLY A 228 11.78 -22.84 -0.28
N ARG A 229 10.79 -22.57 -1.15
CA ARG A 229 10.53 -23.41 -2.34
C ARG A 229 11.61 -23.25 -3.43
N LEU A 230 12.12 -22.03 -3.63
CA LEU A 230 13.22 -21.78 -4.56
C LEU A 230 14.48 -22.51 -4.11
N LEU A 231 14.85 -22.42 -2.84
CA LEU A 231 15.99 -23.14 -2.29
C LEU A 231 15.80 -24.65 -2.36
N GLY A 232 14.59 -25.14 -2.03
CA GLY A 232 14.22 -26.55 -2.14
C GLY A 232 14.22 -27.10 -3.58
N SER A 233 14.10 -26.25 -4.61
CA SER A 233 14.21 -26.64 -6.02
C SER A 233 15.67 -26.71 -6.53
N GLY A 234 16.66 -26.45 -5.66
CA GLY A 234 18.10 -26.52 -5.97
C GLY A 234 18.67 -25.19 -6.50
N ILE A 235 17.95 -24.09 -6.38
CA ILE A 235 18.49 -22.75 -6.68
C ILE A 235 19.41 -22.31 -5.53
N THR A 236 20.58 -21.76 -5.86
CA THR A 236 21.53 -21.26 -4.84
C THR A 236 20.93 -20.06 -4.10
N GLN A 237 21.34 -19.86 -2.83
CA GLN A 237 20.90 -18.74 -2.01
C GLN A 237 21.10 -17.40 -2.74
N ASP A 238 22.26 -17.23 -3.38
CA ASP A 238 22.64 -16.03 -4.11
C ASP A 238 21.70 -15.70 -5.29
N ALA A 239 21.34 -16.73 -6.05
CA ALA A 239 20.38 -16.59 -7.15
C ALA A 239 18.95 -16.33 -6.63
N ALA A 240 18.54 -16.98 -5.54
CA ALA A 240 17.24 -16.76 -4.91
C ALA A 240 17.11 -15.33 -4.37
N ASP A 241 18.15 -14.78 -3.74
CA ASP A 241 18.19 -13.42 -3.21
C ASP A 241 18.13 -12.38 -4.35
N THR A 242 18.84 -12.63 -5.45
CA THR A 242 18.77 -11.81 -6.66
C THR A 242 17.35 -11.82 -7.26
N MET A 243 16.74 -13.00 -7.42
CA MET A 243 15.37 -13.13 -7.92
C MET A 243 14.36 -12.43 -7.01
N ARG A 244 14.56 -12.49 -5.69
CA ARG A 244 13.75 -11.73 -4.72
C ARG A 244 13.86 -10.23 -4.95
N GLY A 245 15.07 -9.69 -5.13
CA GLY A 245 15.28 -8.28 -5.42
C GLY A 245 14.52 -7.82 -6.67
N VAL A 246 14.58 -8.62 -7.74
CA VAL A 246 13.81 -8.37 -8.98
C VAL A 246 12.30 -8.38 -8.71
N HIS A 247 11.81 -9.37 -7.94
CA HIS A 247 10.39 -9.45 -7.57
C HIS A 247 9.94 -8.22 -6.76
N VAL A 248 10.70 -7.81 -5.77
CA VAL A 248 10.37 -6.64 -4.93
C VAL A 248 10.33 -5.36 -5.75
N MET A 249 11.28 -5.19 -6.69
CA MET A 249 11.29 -4.04 -7.58
C MET A 249 10.06 -3.99 -8.49
N THR A 250 9.66 -5.12 -9.08
CA THR A 250 8.45 -5.21 -9.90
C THR A 250 7.19 -4.96 -9.07
N GLN A 251 7.16 -5.45 -7.82
CA GLN A 251 6.07 -5.18 -6.88
C GLN A 251 5.99 -3.67 -6.52
N THR A 252 7.12 -3.00 -6.38
CA THR A 252 7.18 -1.56 -6.10
C THR A 252 6.58 -0.75 -7.26
N ILE A 253 6.92 -1.09 -8.50
CA ILE A 253 6.34 -0.46 -9.71
C ILE A 253 4.82 -0.71 -9.78
N TYR A 254 4.40 -1.94 -9.52
CA TYR A 254 2.99 -2.33 -9.47
C TYR A 254 2.18 -1.54 -8.42
N ASN A 255 2.78 -1.23 -7.27
CA ASN A 255 2.10 -0.51 -6.20
C ASN A 255 1.84 0.97 -6.51
N MET A 256 2.56 1.57 -7.48
CA MET A 256 2.37 2.98 -7.85
C MET A 256 0.93 3.29 -8.33
N PRO A 257 0.36 2.61 -9.34
CA PRO A 257 -1.03 2.80 -9.73
C PRO A 257 -2.02 2.58 -8.57
N CYS A 258 -1.78 1.55 -7.75
CA CYS A 258 -2.66 1.21 -6.63
C CYS A 258 -2.73 2.33 -5.58
N ALA A 259 -1.62 3.04 -5.35
CA ALA A 259 -1.55 4.15 -4.41
C ALA A 259 -2.43 5.34 -4.83
N PHE A 260 -2.65 5.55 -6.14
CA PHE A 260 -3.56 6.59 -6.64
C PHE A 260 -5.04 6.19 -6.55
N ILE A 261 -5.34 4.89 -6.60
CA ILE A 261 -6.72 4.39 -6.56
C ILE A 261 -7.29 4.40 -5.14
N THR A 262 -6.45 4.15 -4.13
CA THR A 262 -6.87 4.06 -2.73
C THR A 262 -7.61 5.31 -2.21
N PRO A 263 -7.13 6.56 -2.40
CA PRO A 263 -7.85 7.75 -1.95
C PRO A 263 -9.22 7.92 -2.61
N ILE A 264 -9.36 7.52 -3.88
CA ILE A 264 -10.62 7.58 -4.62
C ILE A 264 -11.64 6.68 -3.95
N THR A 265 -11.26 5.43 -3.63
CA THR A 265 -12.16 4.47 -3.00
C THR A 265 -12.57 4.86 -1.58
N VAL A 266 -11.67 5.45 -0.80
CA VAL A 266 -11.96 5.91 0.57
C VAL A 266 -12.94 7.09 0.57
N SER A 267 -12.85 8.01 -0.39
CA SER A 267 -13.71 9.18 -0.49
C SER A 267 -15.18 8.86 -0.81
N ILE A 268 -15.47 7.68 -1.36
CA ILE A 268 -16.80 7.25 -1.78
C ILE A 268 -17.63 6.74 -0.59
N ILE A 269 -16.98 6.19 0.44
CA ILE A 269 -17.65 5.58 1.60
C ILE A 269 -18.65 6.55 2.27
N PRO A 270 -18.29 7.80 2.63
CA PRO A 270 -19.22 8.72 3.26
C PRO A 270 -20.40 9.09 2.37
N ALA A 271 -20.18 9.26 1.05
CA ALA A 271 -21.22 9.63 0.11
C ALA A 271 -22.30 8.53 0.00
N ILE A 272 -21.88 7.27 -0.15
CA ILE A 272 -22.78 6.11 -0.19
C ILE A 272 -23.51 5.96 1.15
N THR A 273 -22.81 6.05 2.28
CA THR A 273 -23.43 5.90 3.61
C THR A 273 -24.50 6.96 3.86
N ALA A 274 -24.26 8.22 3.47
CA ALA A 274 -25.25 9.29 3.60
C ALA A 274 -26.52 9.01 2.78
N GLN A 275 -26.37 8.53 1.53
CA GLN A 275 -27.51 8.21 0.67
C GLN A 275 -28.30 7.01 1.18
N ILE A 276 -27.66 5.98 1.73
CA ILE A 276 -28.29 4.83 2.38
C ILE A 276 -29.13 5.30 3.57
N THR A 277 -28.55 6.16 4.43
CA THR A 277 -29.25 6.70 5.61
C THR A 277 -30.52 7.47 5.21
N LEU A 278 -30.46 8.20 4.10
CA LEU A 278 -31.61 8.93 3.53
C LEU A 278 -32.58 8.03 2.73
N LYS A 279 -32.34 6.71 2.66
CA LYS A 279 -33.12 5.72 1.90
C LYS A 279 -33.22 6.02 0.39
N LYS A 280 -32.22 6.71 -0.18
CA LYS A 280 -32.13 7.09 -1.58
C LYS A 280 -31.47 5.99 -2.43
N PHE A 281 -32.06 4.81 -2.49
CA PHE A 281 -31.44 3.60 -3.08
C PHE A 281 -31.02 3.76 -4.55
N ARG A 282 -31.80 4.51 -5.35
CA ARG A 282 -31.46 4.78 -6.76
C ARG A 282 -30.19 5.64 -6.89
N GLU A 283 -30.07 6.70 -6.06
CA GLU A 283 -28.88 7.56 -6.03
C GLU A 283 -27.67 6.78 -5.54
N THR A 284 -27.84 5.94 -4.50
CA THR A 284 -26.79 5.05 -3.97
C THR A 284 -26.22 4.19 -5.10
N ARG A 285 -27.05 3.50 -5.87
CA ARG A 285 -26.61 2.67 -6.98
C ARG A 285 -25.86 3.48 -8.05
N LEU A 286 -26.34 4.66 -8.43
CA LEU A 286 -25.67 5.52 -9.42
C LEU A 286 -24.27 5.94 -8.91
N THR A 287 -24.15 6.27 -7.62
CA THR A 287 -22.86 6.59 -7.00
C THR A 287 -21.92 5.40 -6.97
N GLU A 288 -22.41 4.19 -6.67
CA GLU A 288 -21.61 2.95 -6.71
C GLU A 288 -21.15 2.62 -8.13
N GLU A 289 -22.04 2.75 -9.13
CA GLU A 289 -21.69 2.54 -10.54
C GLU A 289 -20.66 3.57 -11.03
N SER A 290 -20.80 4.83 -10.63
CA SER A 290 -19.82 5.89 -10.92
C SER A 290 -18.47 5.60 -10.26
N ALA A 291 -18.47 5.16 -9.00
CA ALA A 291 -17.27 4.76 -8.29
C ALA A 291 -16.50 3.63 -9.00
N ILE A 292 -17.21 2.60 -9.46
CA ILE A 292 -16.63 1.48 -10.22
C ILE A 292 -16.08 1.99 -11.55
N ARG A 293 -16.80 2.88 -12.26
CA ARG A 293 -16.36 3.45 -13.53
C ARG A 293 -15.13 4.31 -13.36
N VAL A 294 -15.11 5.22 -12.38
CA VAL A 294 -13.93 6.07 -12.08
C VAL A 294 -12.72 5.21 -11.73
N THR A 295 -12.89 4.17 -10.91
CA THR A 295 -11.82 3.21 -10.61
C THR A 295 -11.30 2.54 -11.89
N GLY A 296 -12.19 2.13 -12.79
CA GLY A 296 -11.83 1.55 -14.09
C GLY A 296 -11.08 2.51 -15.01
N ILE A 297 -11.49 3.80 -15.02
CA ILE A 297 -10.82 4.87 -15.80
C ILE A 297 -9.34 5.01 -15.43
N PHE A 298 -8.97 4.80 -14.18
CA PHE A 298 -7.57 4.85 -13.73
C PHE A 298 -6.86 3.49 -13.81
N ALA A 299 -7.51 2.42 -13.37
CA ALA A 299 -6.89 1.10 -13.26
C ALA A 299 -6.59 0.45 -14.62
N MET A 300 -7.51 0.56 -15.58
CA MET A 300 -7.37 -0.15 -16.86
C MET A 300 -6.23 0.37 -17.74
N PRO A 301 -6.07 1.71 -17.96
CA PRO A 301 -4.94 2.19 -18.72
C PRO A 301 -3.60 1.91 -18.05
N CYS A 302 -3.54 1.97 -16.70
CA CYS A 302 -2.34 1.59 -15.97
C CYS A 302 -2.00 0.11 -16.18
N ALA A 303 -3.00 -0.78 -16.11
CA ALA A 303 -2.81 -2.20 -16.33
C ALA A 303 -2.32 -2.51 -17.75
N VAL A 304 -3.00 -1.99 -18.77
CA VAL A 304 -2.62 -2.19 -20.18
C VAL A 304 -1.24 -1.58 -20.46
N GLY A 305 -0.95 -0.39 -19.92
CA GLY A 305 0.36 0.25 -20.05
C GLY A 305 1.49 -0.57 -19.44
N LEU A 306 1.28 -1.12 -18.22
CA LEU A 306 2.26 -1.99 -17.55
C LEU A 306 2.45 -3.32 -18.28
N VAL A 307 1.41 -3.88 -18.91
CA VAL A 307 1.52 -5.10 -19.71
C VAL A 307 2.28 -4.83 -21.03
N CYS A 308 1.90 -3.81 -21.77
CA CYS A 308 2.52 -3.50 -23.06
C CYS A 308 3.99 -3.05 -22.92
N LEU A 309 4.29 -2.29 -21.88
CA LEU A 309 5.63 -1.75 -21.61
C LEU A 309 6.35 -2.47 -20.45
N ALA A 310 6.00 -3.73 -20.18
CA ALA A 310 6.57 -4.49 -19.04
C ALA A 310 8.10 -4.49 -19.08
N ARG A 311 8.72 -4.84 -20.22
CA ARG A 311 10.19 -4.84 -20.39
C ARG A 311 10.78 -3.42 -20.42
N PRO A 312 10.30 -2.45 -21.21
CA PRO A 312 10.83 -1.10 -21.20
C PRO A 312 10.79 -0.42 -19.84
N ILE A 313 9.68 -0.55 -19.10
CA ILE A 313 9.53 0.05 -17.77
C ILE A 313 10.49 -0.59 -16.76
N THR A 314 10.60 -1.92 -16.75
CA THR A 314 11.51 -2.62 -15.85
C THR A 314 12.98 -2.40 -16.21
N ALA A 315 13.31 -2.23 -17.50
CA ALA A 315 14.65 -1.82 -17.94
C ALA A 315 15.00 -0.41 -17.48
N LEU A 316 14.03 0.53 -17.55
CA LEU A 316 14.25 1.92 -17.16
C LEU A 316 14.37 2.07 -15.64
N LEU A 317 13.38 1.56 -14.88
CA LEU A 317 13.28 1.78 -13.44
C LEU A 317 14.12 0.80 -12.64
N GLY A 318 14.23 -0.45 -13.08
CA GLY A 318 15.05 -1.49 -12.42
C GLY A 318 16.50 -1.52 -12.88
N GLY A 319 16.82 -0.93 -14.03
CA GLY A 319 18.15 -1.00 -14.62
C GLY A 319 18.49 -2.37 -15.23
N TYR A 320 17.51 -3.26 -15.38
CA TYR A 320 17.71 -4.65 -15.80
C TYR A 320 18.12 -4.79 -17.26
N SER A 321 18.85 -5.89 -17.53
CA SER A 321 19.29 -6.33 -18.87
C SER A 321 19.38 -7.86 -18.91
N GLY A 322 19.44 -8.44 -20.13
CA GLY A 322 19.57 -9.89 -20.32
C GLY A 322 18.44 -10.71 -19.67
N GLU A 323 18.78 -11.83 -19.04
CA GLU A 323 17.83 -12.75 -18.42
C GLU A 323 16.99 -12.11 -17.31
N ARG A 324 17.58 -11.20 -16.53
CA ARG A 324 16.89 -10.47 -15.46
C ARG A 324 15.78 -9.58 -16.01
N LEU A 325 15.99 -8.97 -17.18
CA LEU A 325 14.97 -8.18 -17.85
C LEU A 325 13.81 -9.05 -18.35
N VAL A 326 14.09 -10.25 -18.84
CA VAL A 326 13.06 -11.20 -19.25
C VAL A 326 12.22 -11.61 -18.04
N LEU A 327 12.87 -11.98 -16.94
CA LEU A 327 12.21 -12.35 -15.68
C LEU A 327 11.36 -11.20 -15.12
N ALA A 328 11.92 -9.99 -15.03
CA ALA A 328 11.21 -8.80 -14.56
C ALA A 328 10.02 -8.46 -15.46
N GLY A 329 10.17 -8.60 -16.77
CA GLY A 329 9.11 -8.39 -17.76
C GLY A 329 7.95 -9.38 -17.59
N GLN A 330 8.26 -10.66 -17.41
CA GLN A 330 7.23 -11.69 -17.15
C GLN A 330 6.45 -11.39 -15.86
N MET A 331 7.16 -11.09 -14.76
CA MET A 331 6.52 -10.71 -13.49
C MET A 331 5.65 -9.47 -13.64
N MET A 332 6.16 -8.42 -14.33
CA MET A 332 5.44 -7.17 -14.52
C MET A 332 4.19 -7.34 -15.38
N THR A 333 4.22 -8.21 -16.39
CA THR A 333 3.03 -8.52 -17.21
C THR A 333 1.91 -9.10 -16.35
N VAL A 334 2.22 -10.08 -15.49
CA VAL A 334 1.22 -10.68 -14.59
C VAL A 334 0.72 -9.68 -13.55
N LEU A 335 1.63 -8.90 -12.95
CA LEU A 335 1.27 -7.86 -11.99
C LEU A 335 0.46 -6.73 -12.65
N GLY A 336 0.75 -6.36 -13.89
CA GLY A 336 -0.02 -5.38 -14.66
C GLY A 336 -1.50 -5.77 -14.76
N ILE A 337 -1.79 -7.04 -15.10
CA ILE A 337 -3.17 -7.56 -15.10
C ILE A 337 -3.78 -7.48 -13.68
N SER A 338 -2.99 -7.76 -12.66
CA SER A 338 -3.44 -7.74 -11.26
C SER A 338 -3.91 -6.36 -10.80
N VAL A 339 -3.45 -5.24 -11.43
CA VAL A 339 -3.89 -3.87 -11.09
C VAL A 339 -5.41 -3.71 -11.20
N VAL A 340 -6.01 -4.26 -12.27
CA VAL A 340 -7.47 -4.17 -12.48
C VAL A 340 -8.23 -4.86 -11.35
N PHE A 341 -7.84 -6.09 -11.02
CA PHE A 341 -8.53 -6.87 -9.99
C PHE A 341 -8.30 -6.30 -8.60
N ASN A 342 -7.10 -5.78 -8.30
CA ASN A 342 -6.84 -5.09 -7.04
C ASN A 342 -7.71 -3.83 -6.91
N ALA A 343 -7.80 -3.02 -7.96
CA ALA A 343 -8.66 -1.84 -7.99
C ALA A 343 -10.14 -2.19 -7.76
N LEU A 344 -10.62 -3.27 -8.38
CA LEU A 344 -11.98 -3.78 -8.16
C LEU A 344 -12.19 -4.28 -6.73
N VAL A 345 -11.20 -4.96 -6.15
CA VAL A 345 -11.24 -5.37 -4.74
C VAL A 345 -11.35 -4.15 -3.82
N LEU A 346 -10.60 -3.08 -4.08
CA LEU A 346 -10.65 -1.85 -3.27
C LEU A 346 -12.02 -1.20 -3.32
N VAL A 347 -12.59 -0.97 -4.52
CA VAL A 347 -13.89 -0.31 -4.65
C VAL A 347 -15.04 -1.17 -4.13
N THR A 348 -15.04 -2.48 -4.39
CA THR A 348 -16.08 -3.39 -3.89
C THR A 348 -16.02 -3.54 -2.36
N THR A 349 -14.82 -3.51 -1.78
CA THR A 349 -14.64 -3.47 -0.32
C THR A 349 -15.21 -2.17 0.26
N ALA A 350 -14.94 -1.02 -0.37
CA ALA A 350 -15.48 0.27 0.06
C ALA A 350 -17.02 0.30 0.01
N ILE A 351 -17.63 -0.24 -1.04
CA ILE A 351 -19.09 -0.38 -1.16
C ILE A 351 -19.65 -1.22 0.00
N MET A 352 -19.10 -2.39 0.28
CA MET A 352 -19.56 -3.23 1.40
C MET A 352 -19.41 -2.55 2.76
N GLN A 353 -18.31 -1.82 2.97
CA GLN A 353 -18.09 -1.04 4.19
C GLN A 353 -19.12 0.08 4.35
N ALA A 354 -19.47 0.78 3.27
CA ALA A 354 -20.50 1.81 3.26
C ALA A 354 -21.89 1.26 3.61
N HIS A 355 -22.19 0.01 3.23
CA HIS A 355 -23.38 -0.74 3.64
C HIS A 355 -23.29 -1.33 5.05
N GLY A 356 -22.29 -0.98 5.86
CA GLY A 356 -22.11 -1.44 7.24
C GLY A 356 -21.52 -2.84 7.39
N ASN A 357 -21.18 -3.52 6.29
CA ASN A 357 -20.61 -4.86 6.30
C ASN A 357 -19.07 -4.82 6.25
N VAL A 358 -18.45 -4.60 7.39
CA VAL A 358 -16.97 -4.53 7.50
C VAL A 358 -16.32 -5.93 7.52
N ASN A 359 -16.99 -6.93 8.06
CA ASN A 359 -16.42 -8.26 8.29
C ASN A 359 -16.31 -9.12 7.01
N ARG A 360 -17.30 -9.04 6.10
CA ARG A 360 -17.30 -9.86 4.87
C ARG A 360 -16.08 -9.61 3.98
N PRO A 361 -15.67 -8.36 3.67
CA PRO A 361 -14.44 -8.11 2.92
C PRO A 361 -13.20 -8.73 3.57
N VAL A 362 -13.11 -8.69 4.89
CA VAL A 362 -11.97 -9.28 5.64
C VAL A 362 -11.93 -10.80 5.45
N VAL A 363 -13.08 -11.46 5.54
CA VAL A 363 -13.17 -12.92 5.29
C VAL A 363 -12.80 -13.25 3.84
N ASN A 364 -13.30 -12.48 2.87
CA ASN A 364 -12.99 -12.67 1.46
C ASN A 364 -11.49 -12.49 1.19
N MET A 365 -10.86 -11.48 1.82
CA MET A 365 -9.41 -11.24 1.74
C MET A 365 -8.61 -12.38 2.38
N LEU A 366 -9.08 -12.96 3.48
CA LEU A 366 -8.46 -14.13 4.11
C LEU A 366 -8.50 -15.34 3.17
N ILE A 367 -9.66 -15.64 2.57
CA ILE A 367 -9.80 -16.75 1.61
C ILE A 367 -8.84 -16.55 0.43
N GLY A 368 -8.84 -15.36 -0.18
CA GLY A 368 -7.93 -15.05 -1.27
C GLY A 368 -6.45 -15.13 -0.86
N GLY A 369 -6.13 -14.71 0.37
CA GLY A 369 -4.79 -14.82 0.94
C GLY A 369 -4.32 -16.27 1.10
N VAL A 370 -5.18 -17.14 1.62
CA VAL A 370 -4.87 -18.58 1.72
C VAL A 370 -4.65 -19.20 0.34
N ILE A 371 -5.51 -18.87 -0.64
CA ILE A 371 -5.35 -19.33 -2.03
C ILE A 371 -4.03 -18.84 -2.61
N LYS A 372 -3.65 -17.57 -2.37
CA LYS A 372 -2.33 -17.05 -2.75
C LYS A 372 -1.20 -17.93 -2.22
N LEU A 373 -1.23 -18.26 -0.91
CA LEU A 373 -0.17 -19.06 -0.28
C LEU A 373 -0.06 -20.45 -0.93
N ILE A 374 -1.20 -21.10 -1.22
CA ILE A 374 -1.24 -22.43 -1.87
C ILE A 374 -0.63 -22.33 -3.28
N ILE A 375 -1.05 -21.35 -4.08
CA ILE A 375 -0.56 -21.17 -5.46
C ILE A 375 0.93 -20.84 -5.47
N VAL A 376 1.37 -19.95 -4.60
CA VAL A 376 2.79 -19.62 -4.46
C VAL A 376 3.59 -20.87 -4.08
N TYR A 377 3.12 -21.68 -3.13
CA TYR A 377 3.79 -22.91 -2.71
C TYR A 377 3.94 -23.90 -3.88
N VAL A 378 2.86 -24.12 -4.66
CA VAL A 378 2.87 -25.08 -5.77
C VAL A 378 3.72 -24.57 -6.94
N LEU A 379 3.48 -23.34 -7.40
CA LEU A 379 4.10 -22.84 -8.63
C LEU A 379 5.58 -22.48 -8.45
N THR A 380 5.98 -21.91 -7.31
CA THR A 380 7.39 -21.57 -7.10
C THR A 380 8.28 -22.80 -6.88
N GLY A 381 7.72 -23.95 -6.54
CA GLY A 381 8.43 -25.22 -6.48
C GLY A 381 8.69 -25.86 -7.84
N ASN A 382 8.03 -25.40 -8.91
CA ASN A 382 8.25 -25.89 -10.26
C ASN A 382 9.38 -25.08 -10.92
N ARG A 383 10.48 -25.73 -11.33
CA ARG A 383 11.65 -25.10 -11.96
C ARG A 383 11.33 -24.29 -13.22
N ALA A 384 10.30 -24.67 -13.98
CA ALA A 384 9.90 -23.97 -15.19
C ALA A 384 9.21 -22.61 -14.91
N ILE A 385 8.55 -22.47 -13.76
CA ILE A 385 7.81 -21.26 -13.37
C ILE A 385 8.64 -20.41 -12.38
N GLY A 386 9.26 -21.09 -11.42
CA GLY A 386 10.10 -20.46 -10.40
C GLY A 386 9.39 -19.31 -9.69
N ILE A 387 10.10 -18.21 -9.47
CA ILE A 387 9.60 -17.05 -8.74
C ILE A 387 8.42 -16.33 -9.43
N VAL A 388 8.19 -16.52 -10.74
CA VAL A 388 7.02 -15.97 -11.47
C VAL A 388 5.71 -16.50 -10.88
N GLY A 389 5.72 -17.64 -10.20
CA GLY A 389 4.59 -18.17 -9.43
C GLY A 389 4.05 -17.20 -8.38
N THR A 390 4.88 -16.27 -7.85
CA THR A 390 4.47 -15.28 -6.85
C THR A 390 3.50 -14.22 -7.42
N PRO A 391 3.80 -13.54 -8.55
CA PRO A 391 2.84 -12.71 -9.26
C PRO A 391 1.55 -13.43 -9.65
N ILE A 392 1.65 -14.68 -10.13
CA ILE A 392 0.47 -15.49 -10.49
C ILE A 392 -0.40 -15.73 -9.24
N GLY A 393 0.19 -16.07 -8.11
CA GLY A 393 -0.53 -16.21 -6.84
C GLY A 393 -1.22 -14.91 -6.41
N THR A 394 -0.58 -13.77 -6.63
CA THR A 394 -1.16 -12.44 -6.35
C THR A 394 -2.35 -12.15 -7.27
N LEU A 395 -2.22 -12.37 -8.57
CA LEU A 395 -3.30 -12.23 -9.55
C LEU A 395 -4.51 -13.10 -9.17
N THR A 396 -4.27 -14.40 -8.95
CA THR A 396 -5.34 -15.34 -8.61
C THR A 396 -6.04 -14.97 -7.31
N SER A 397 -5.28 -14.51 -6.29
CA SER A 397 -5.85 -14.01 -5.04
C SER A 397 -6.83 -12.86 -5.29
N TYR A 398 -6.43 -11.84 -6.04
CA TYR A 398 -7.30 -10.70 -6.33
C TYR A 398 -8.51 -11.09 -7.20
N VAL A 399 -8.36 -12.01 -8.15
CA VAL A 399 -9.49 -12.54 -8.93
C VAL A 399 -10.50 -13.20 -8.00
N VAL A 400 -10.06 -14.08 -7.12
CA VAL A 400 -10.94 -14.78 -6.17
C VAL A 400 -11.61 -13.79 -5.21
N ILE A 401 -10.87 -12.86 -4.62
CA ILE A 401 -11.44 -11.84 -3.73
C ILE A 401 -12.49 -10.99 -4.48
N CYS A 402 -12.20 -10.59 -5.72
CA CYS A 402 -13.12 -9.83 -6.56
C CYS A 402 -14.42 -10.61 -6.78
N ILE A 403 -14.34 -11.88 -7.14
CA ILE A 403 -15.51 -12.75 -7.34
C ILE A 403 -16.32 -12.84 -6.04
N LEU A 404 -15.68 -13.15 -4.91
CA LEU A 404 -16.34 -13.24 -3.60
C LEU A 404 -16.99 -11.91 -3.18
N ASN A 405 -16.33 -10.78 -3.43
CA ASN A 405 -16.88 -9.46 -3.16
C ASN A 405 -18.11 -9.18 -4.02
N VAL A 406 -18.07 -9.51 -5.31
CA VAL A 406 -19.25 -9.34 -6.22
C VAL A 406 -20.42 -10.19 -5.75
N PHE A 407 -20.20 -11.45 -5.36
CA PHE A 407 -21.25 -12.29 -4.78
C PHE A 407 -21.78 -11.72 -3.46
N SER A 408 -20.89 -11.23 -2.60
CA SER A 408 -21.26 -10.60 -1.33
C SER A 408 -22.13 -9.35 -1.55
N ILE A 409 -21.77 -8.47 -2.50
CA ILE A 409 -22.55 -7.28 -2.84
C ILE A 409 -23.95 -7.68 -3.35
N ARG A 410 -24.04 -8.66 -4.25
CA ARG A 410 -25.34 -9.14 -4.77
C ARG A 410 -26.25 -9.70 -3.69
N SER A 411 -25.67 -10.26 -2.61
CA SER A 411 -26.47 -10.79 -1.48
C SER A 411 -26.85 -9.74 -0.44
N LEU A 412 -26.12 -8.62 -0.39
CA LEU A 412 -26.27 -7.57 0.64
C LEU A 412 -27.10 -6.38 0.16
N VAL A 413 -27.01 -6.05 -1.13
CA VAL A 413 -27.59 -4.84 -1.72
C VAL A 413 -28.83 -5.21 -2.52
N ALA A 414 -29.97 -4.60 -2.21
CA ALA A 414 -31.24 -4.91 -2.86
C ALA A 414 -31.24 -4.58 -4.37
N ASP A 415 -30.50 -3.51 -4.77
CA ASP A 415 -30.32 -3.14 -6.19
C ASP A 415 -28.81 -3.01 -6.48
N PRO A 416 -28.11 -4.12 -6.77
CA PRO A 416 -26.66 -4.13 -6.88
C PRO A 416 -26.17 -3.39 -8.14
N PRO A 417 -24.99 -2.72 -8.06
CA PRO A 417 -24.40 -1.99 -9.17
C PRO A 417 -23.99 -2.93 -10.31
N ARG A 418 -24.11 -2.45 -11.56
CA ARG A 418 -23.76 -3.20 -12.78
C ARG A 418 -22.28 -3.09 -13.08
N ILE A 419 -21.45 -3.90 -12.39
CA ILE A 419 -19.98 -3.79 -12.44
C ILE A 419 -19.44 -3.92 -13.86
N LEU A 420 -19.75 -5.00 -14.58
CA LEU A 420 -19.22 -5.27 -15.92
C LEU A 420 -19.57 -4.19 -16.93
N ARG A 421 -20.82 -3.71 -16.93
CA ARG A 421 -21.29 -2.69 -17.87
C ARG A 421 -20.51 -1.38 -17.75
N ASN A 422 -20.14 -1.00 -16.52
CA ASN A 422 -19.41 0.23 -16.23
C ASN A 422 -17.91 0.13 -16.57
N LEU A 423 -17.38 -1.08 -16.77
CA LEU A 423 -15.99 -1.33 -17.08
C LEU A 423 -15.70 -1.48 -18.60
N ILE A 424 -16.71 -1.78 -19.42
CA ILE A 424 -16.52 -2.05 -20.86
C ILE A 424 -15.93 -0.82 -21.58
N ARG A 425 -16.48 0.37 -21.36
CA ARG A 425 -15.99 1.59 -22.03
C ARG A 425 -14.55 1.95 -21.64
N PRO A 426 -14.17 2.00 -20.32
CA PRO A 426 -12.78 2.16 -19.92
C PRO A 426 -11.84 1.10 -20.49
N LEU A 427 -12.30 -0.16 -20.59
CA LEU A 427 -11.52 -1.24 -21.17
C LEU A 427 -11.25 -1.01 -22.66
N LEU A 428 -12.27 -0.68 -23.44
CA LEU A 428 -12.12 -0.38 -24.88
C LEU A 428 -11.16 0.80 -25.12
N ALA A 429 -11.30 1.90 -24.35
CA ALA A 429 -10.39 3.03 -24.42
C ALA A 429 -8.93 2.61 -24.10
N SER A 430 -8.75 1.75 -23.11
CA SER A 430 -7.44 1.24 -22.72
C SER A 430 -6.83 0.29 -23.76
N CYS A 431 -7.66 -0.50 -24.45
CA CYS A 431 -7.20 -1.33 -25.57
C CYS A 431 -6.71 -0.50 -26.73
N ILE A 432 -7.43 0.58 -27.10
CA ILE A 432 -6.98 1.55 -28.14
C ILE A 432 -5.65 2.17 -27.72
N MET A 433 -5.55 2.62 -26.49
CA MET A 433 -4.29 3.11 -25.92
C MET A 433 -3.17 2.07 -26.03
N GLY A 434 -3.46 0.81 -25.68
CA GLY A 434 -2.50 -0.29 -25.70
C GLY A 434 -1.92 -0.53 -27.09
N VAL A 435 -2.76 -0.47 -28.14
CA VAL A 435 -2.32 -0.56 -29.54
C VAL A 435 -1.40 0.61 -29.88
N ALA A 436 -1.75 1.85 -29.54
CA ALA A 436 -0.93 3.02 -29.80
C ALA A 436 0.42 2.96 -29.07
N VAL A 437 0.44 2.52 -27.82
CA VAL A 437 1.64 2.30 -27.01
C VAL A 437 2.53 1.22 -27.63
N TRP A 438 1.96 0.10 -28.01
CA TRP A 438 2.70 -1.01 -28.62
C TRP A 438 3.29 -0.61 -29.96
N LEU A 439 2.54 0.08 -30.83
CA LEU A 439 3.02 0.58 -32.11
C LEU A 439 4.16 1.59 -31.93
N SER A 440 4.03 2.54 -31.01
CA SER A 440 5.08 3.53 -30.75
C SER A 440 6.36 2.89 -30.22
N TRP A 441 6.23 1.91 -29.33
CA TRP A 441 7.38 1.14 -28.85
C TRP A 441 8.03 0.30 -29.96
N TRP A 442 7.22 -0.36 -30.78
CA TRP A 442 7.71 -1.16 -31.91
C TRP A 442 8.48 -0.30 -32.91
N CYS A 443 7.95 0.85 -33.30
CA CYS A 443 8.62 1.80 -34.20
C CYS A 443 9.97 2.27 -33.62
N LEU A 444 10.04 2.61 -32.34
CA LEU A 444 11.29 3.04 -31.71
C LEU A 444 12.31 1.91 -31.61
N SER A 445 11.87 0.69 -31.31
CA SER A 445 12.74 -0.48 -31.21
C SER A 445 13.33 -0.88 -32.59
N THR A 446 12.53 -0.79 -33.67
CA THR A 446 12.98 -1.07 -35.03
C THR A 446 13.88 0.06 -35.60
N ALA A 447 13.68 1.31 -35.17
CA ALA A 447 14.54 2.45 -35.49
C ALA A 447 15.90 2.41 -34.75
N GLY A 448 16.18 1.39 -33.93
CA GLY A 448 17.45 1.21 -33.24
C GLY A 448 17.74 2.23 -32.13
N VAL A 449 16.69 2.85 -31.54
CA VAL A 449 16.85 3.81 -30.45
C VAL A 449 17.42 3.13 -29.22
N GLY A 450 18.70 3.41 -28.87
CA GLY A 450 19.39 2.80 -27.73
C GLY A 450 19.03 3.40 -26.35
N SER A 451 18.33 4.53 -26.30
CA SER A 451 17.99 5.21 -25.05
C SER A 451 16.80 4.55 -24.35
N ARG A 452 17.06 3.99 -23.13
CA ARG A 452 16.00 3.38 -22.27
C ARG A 452 14.90 4.38 -21.90
N VAL A 453 15.27 5.67 -21.75
CA VAL A 453 14.33 6.74 -21.40
C VAL A 453 13.37 6.99 -22.56
N LEU A 454 13.85 7.04 -23.79
CA LEU A 454 13.02 7.22 -24.99
C LEU A 454 12.14 5.99 -25.26
N LEU A 455 12.70 4.77 -25.11
CA LEU A 455 11.98 3.52 -25.34
C LEU A 455 10.82 3.29 -24.35
N ALA A 456 10.87 3.87 -23.15
CA ALA A 456 9.77 3.79 -22.18
C ALA A 456 8.95 5.10 -22.15
N GLY A 457 9.59 6.26 -22.11
CA GLY A 457 8.94 7.56 -21.88
C GLY A 457 8.07 8.03 -23.04
N LEU A 458 8.55 7.90 -24.28
CA LEU A 458 7.76 8.34 -25.45
C LEU A 458 6.49 7.50 -25.64
N PRO A 459 6.52 6.14 -25.58
CA PRO A 459 5.30 5.35 -25.62
C PRO A 459 4.32 5.65 -24.49
N VAL A 460 4.81 5.96 -23.27
CA VAL A 460 3.93 6.40 -22.17
C VAL A 460 3.24 7.72 -22.50
N ALA A 461 3.97 8.71 -23.04
CA ALA A 461 3.39 10.00 -23.46
C ALA A 461 2.35 9.81 -24.57
N VAL A 462 2.67 9.02 -25.62
CA VAL A 462 1.72 8.66 -26.68
C VAL A 462 0.49 7.97 -26.11
N GLY A 463 0.68 7.04 -25.18
CA GLY A 463 -0.40 6.33 -24.51
C GLY A 463 -1.32 7.27 -23.73
N MET A 464 -0.79 8.22 -22.98
CA MET A 464 -1.61 9.21 -22.25
C MET A 464 -2.50 10.01 -23.21
N VAL A 465 -1.94 10.51 -24.32
CA VAL A 465 -2.71 11.25 -25.33
C VAL A 465 -3.76 10.36 -25.98
N ALA A 466 -3.39 9.16 -26.43
CA ALA A 466 -4.29 8.21 -27.06
C ALA A 466 -5.44 7.79 -26.12
N TYR A 467 -5.15 7.59 -24.83
CA TYR A 467 -6.18 7.26 -23.85
C TYR A 467 -7.18 8.40 -23.66
N VAL A 468 -6.70 9.63 -23.49
CA VAL A 468 -7.58 10.80 -23.32
C VAL A 468 -8.49 10.97 -24.54
N LEU A 469 -7.95 10.87 -25.76
CA LEU A 469 -8.73 10.95 -26.99
C LEU A 469 -9.77 9.82 -27.09
N ALA A 470 -9.37 8.59 -26.81
CA ALA A 470 -10.28 7.43 -26.81
C ALA A 470 -11.36 7.56 -25.73
N ALA A 471 -11.02 8.04 -24.54
CA ALA A 471 -11.95 8.24 -23.43
C ALA A 471 -13.02 9.31 -23.79
N ILE A 472 -12.63 10.37 -24.46
CA ILE A 472 -13.56 11.41 -24.95
C ILE A 472 -14.45 10.82 -26.06
N ALA A 473 -13.86 10.16 -27.07
CA ALA A 473 -14.59 9.58 -28.20
C ALA A 473 -15.63 8.53 -27.77
N LEU A 474 -15.28 7.67 -26.82
CA LEU A 474 -16.15 6.63 -26.28
C LEU A 474 -17.09 7.11 -25.16
N LYS A 475 -17.04 8.41 -24.83
CA LYS A 475 -17.82 8.99 -23.72
C LYS A 475 -17.70 8.16 -22.44
N VAL A 476 -16.45 7.87 -22.07
CA VAL A 476 -16.13 7.05 -20.88
C VAL A 476 -16.50 7.78 -19.60
N ILE A 477 -16.24 9.10 -19.56
CA ILE A 477 -16.52 9.98 -18.41
C ILE A 477 -17.92 10.54 -18.55
N THR A 478 -18.70 10.46 -17.47
CA THR A 478 -20.04 11.06 -17.38
C THR A 478 -20.00 12.29 -16.46
N LYS A 479 -21.05 13.12 -16.51
CA LYS A 479 -21.17 14.29 -15.62
C LYS A 479 -21.16 13.89 -14.14
N GLU A 480 -21.76 12.75 -13.81
CA GLU A 480 -21.79 12.19 -12.46
C GLU A 480 -20.38 11.82 -11.94
N ASP A 481 -19.53 11.29 -12.83
CA ASP A 481 -18.14 10.93 -12.49
C ASP A 481 -17.30 12.16 -12.15
N CYS A 482 -17.54 13.26 -12.87
CA CYS A 482 -16.86 14.51 -12.58
C CYS A 482 -17.17 15.03 -11.18
N MET A 483 -18.40 14.85 -10.69
CA MET A 483 -18.82 15.31 -9.36
C MET A 483 -18.12 14.57 -8.21
N LEU A 484 -17.61 13.35 -8.45
CA LEU A 484 -16.80 12.60 -7.47
C LEU A 484 -15.35 13.05 -7.39
N LEU A 485 -14.89 13.85 -8.37
CA LEU A 485 -13.51 14.34 -8.43
C LEU A 485 -13.37 15.73 -7.80
N PRO A 486 -12.25 16.07 -7.17
CA PRO A 486 -12.01 17.41 -6.67
C PRO A 486 -12.03 18.42 -7.84
N LYS A 487 -12.83 19.50 -7.71
CA LYS A 487 -13.11 20.50 -8.76
C LYS A 487 -13.93 19.96 -9.96
N GLY A 488 -14.77 18.96 -9.75
CA GLY A 488 -15.55 18.27 -10.78
C GLY A 488 -16.38 19.16 -11.70
N GLU A 489 -16.98 20.24 -11.20
CA GLU A 489 -17.73 21.21 -12.01
C GLU A 489 -16.86 21.88 -13.11
N LYS A 490 -15.60 22.17 -12.81
CA LYS A 490 -14.68 22.74 -13.80
C LYS A 490 -14.33 21.71 -14.88
N ILE A 491 -14.11 20.47 -14.47
CA ILE A 491 -13.80 19.35 -15.38
C ILE A 491 -15.00 19.07 -16.29
N ALA A 492 -16.23 19.04 -15.76
CA ALA A 492 -17.46 18.84 -16.55
C ALA A 492 -17.64 19.94 -17.60
N LYS A 493 -17.38 21.20 -17.25
CA LYS A 493 -17.45 22.33 -18.21
C LYS A 493 -16.39 22.22 -19.32
N ILE A 494 -15.16 21.79 -19.02
CA ILE A 494 -14.09 21.61 -20.01
C ILE A 494 -14.43 20.48 -20.98
N LEU A 495 -15.01 19.38 -20.48
CA LEU A 495 -15.40 18.22 -21.28
C LEU A 495 -16.75 18.38 -21.99
N LYS A 496 -17.44 19.52 -21.83
CA LYS A 496 -18.78 19.80 -22.40
C LYS A 496 -19.80 18.68 -22.07
N LEU A 497 -19.82 18.21 -20.82
CA LEU A 497 -20.68 17.17 -20.28
C LEU A 497 -21.91 17.76 -19.53
#